data_77e44f5dda512a23c466d8e64e8256ed
#
_entry.id   77e44f5dda512a23c466d8e64e8256ed
#
_cell.length_a   1.000
_cell.length_b   1.000
_cell.length_c   1.000
_cell.angle_alpha   90.00
_cell.angle_beta   90.00
_cell.angle_gamma   90.00
#
_symmetry.space_group_name_H-M   'P 1'
#
loop_
_entity.id
_entity.type
_entity.pdbx_description
1 polymer ?
#
loop_
_entity_poly.entity_id
_entity_poly.type
_entity_poly.pdbx_seq_one_letter_code
_entity_poly.pdbx_strand_id
1 'polypeptide(L)' 'MNKIHPLASVSPKAILGDNIEIGPYAFIDDNVEIGDGCKIYPHAVIFPYVKMGKNCEVYPSAVVGAV' A
#
# COMPACT_ATOMS: atom_id res chain seq x y z
N MET A 1 -9.14 11.57 -0.99
CA MET A 1 -7.83 12.05 -1.50
C MET A 1 -6.72 11.22 -0.87
N ASN A 2 -5.78 10.79 -1.68
CA ASN A 2 -4.71 9.91 -1.18
C ASN A 2 -3.49 10.73 -0.79
N LYS A 3 -2.84 10.31 0.30
CA LYS A 3 -1.59 10.92 0.76
C LYS A 3 -0.47 9.91 0.54
N ILE A 4 0.24 10.06 -0.57
CA ILE A 4 1.33 9.17 -0.92
C ILE A 4 2.63 9.93 -0.75
N HIS A 5 3.49 9.43 0.15
CA HIS A 5 4.78 10.10 0.38
C HIS A 5 5.62 10.02 -0.89
N PRO A 6 6.32 11.10 -1.26
CA PRO A 6 7.09 11.10 -2.51
C PRO A 6 8.22 10.06 -2.55
N LEU A 7 8.64 9.55 -1.42
CA LEU A 7 9.66 8.49 -1.38
C LEU A 7 9.07 7.09 -1.36
N ALA A 8 7.75 6.95 -1.44
CA ALA A 8 7.12 5.64 -1.56
C ALA A 8 7.22 5.15 -3.00
N SER A 9 7.35 3.84 -3.17
CA SER A 9 7.36 3.23 -4.49
C SER A 9 6.03 2.53 -4.71
N VAL A 10 5.19 3.12 -5.54
CA VAL A 10 3.86 2.57 -5.83
C VAL A 10 3.78 2.26 -7.31
N SER A 11 3.48 1.01 -7.63
CA SER A 11 3.36 0.61 -9.03
C SER A 11 2.23 1.37 -9.71
N PRO A 12 2.41 1.81 -10.97
CA PRO A 12 1.32 2.40 -11.73
C PRO A 12 0.18 1.43 -12.00
N LYS A 13 0.41 0.13 -11.83
CA LYS A 13 -0.64 -0.88 -11.97
C LYS A 13 -1.39 -1.15 -10.67
N ALA A 14 -1.03 -0.51 -9.57
CA ALA A 14 -1.76 -0.64 -8.33
C ALA A 14 -3.08 0.12 -8.40
N ILE A 15 -4.12 -0.46 -7.82
CA ILE A 15 -5.43 0.16 -7.78
C ILE A 15 -5.69 0.62 -6.35
N LEU A 16 -5.78 1.93 -6.17
CA LEU A 16 -5.95 2.52 -4.85
C LEU A 16 -7.35 3.10 -4.72
N GLY A 17 -8.00 2.83 -3.59
CA GLY A 17 -9.24 3.49 -3.25
C GLY A 17 -9.01 4.92 -2.80
N ASP A 18 -9.92 5.45 -1.97
CA ASP A 18 -9.85 6.81 -1.47
C ASP A 18 -9.31 6.86 -0.05
N ASN A 19 -8.73 8.03 0.30
CA ASN A 19 -8.24 8.30 1.65
C ASN A 19 -7.17 7.31 2.13
N ILE A 20 -6.30 6.92 1.22
CA ILE A 20 -5.19 6.02 1.52
C ILE A 20 -3.98 6.86 1.92
N GLU A 21 -3.27 6.42 2.96
CA GLU A 21 -2.01 7.04 3.38
C GLU A 21 -0.88 6.05 3.20
N ILE A 22 0.15 6.46 2.48
CA ILE A 22 1.32 5.61 2.22
C ILE A 22 2.56 6.37 2.68
N GLY A 23 3.28 5.78 3.62
CA GLY A 23 4.49 6.39 4.19
C GLY A 23 5.72 6.24 3.32
N PRO A 24 6.83 6.88 3.73
CA PRO A 24 8.07 6.82 2.95
C PRO A 24 8.63 5.40 2.90
N TYR A 25 9.25 5.07 1.77
CA TYR A 25 9.90 3.78 1.52
C TYR A 25 8.96 2.58 1.57
N ALA A 26 7.66 2.80 1.58
CA ALA A 26 6.72 1.70 1.36
C ALA A 26 6.82 1.24 -0.09
N PHE A 27 6.69 -0.06 -0.31
CA PHE A 27 6.76 -0.63 -1.64
C PHE A 27 5.47 -1.35 -1.96
N ILE A 28 4.78 -0.90 -3.01
CA ILE A 28 3.52 -1.49 -3.45
C ILE A 28 3.71 -1.97 -4.87
N ASP A 29 3.63 -3.27 -5.06
CA ASP A 29 3.95 -3.91 -6.33
C ASP A 29 2.77 -3.89 -7.29
N ASP A 30 2.95 -4.54 -8.45
CA ASP A 30 1.97 -4.53 -9.53
C ASP A 30 0.68 -5.24 -9.13
N ASN A 31 -0.42 -4.71 -9.66
CA ASN A 31 -1.74 -5.34 -9.54
C ASN A 31 -2.21 -5.53 -8.09
N VAL A 32 -1.71 -4.70 -7.17
CA VAL A 32 -2.20 -4.65 -5.81
C VAL A 32 -3.47 -3.82 -5.78
N GLU A 33 -4.47 -4.26 -5.04
CA GLU A 33 -5.70 -3.50 -4.84
C GLU A 33 -5.82 -3.14 -3.36
N ILE A 34 -5.96 -1.85 -3.08
CA ILE A 34 -6.04 -1.35 -1.72
C ILE A 34 -7.36 -0.61 -1.54
N GLY A 35 -8.18 -1.09 -0.60
CA GLY A 35 -9.48 -0.49 -0.33
C GLY A 35 -9.38 0.85 0.39
N ASP A 36 -10.52 1.53 0.50
CA ASP A 36 -10.58 2.87 1.06
C ASP A 36 -10.11 2.93 2.51
N GLY A 37 -9.44 4.01 2.87
CA GLY A 37 -9.06 4.30 4.24
C GLY A 37 -7.90 3.50 4.79
N CYS A 38 -7.18 2.76 3.95
CA CYS A 38 -6.04 1.97 4.40
C CYS A 38 -4.84 2.86 4.73
N LYS A 39 -4.05 2.42 5.69
CA LYS A 39 -2.79 3.08 6.05
C LYS A 39 -1.64 2.12 5.83
N ILE A 40 -0.69 2.54 5.02
CA ILE A 40 0.53 1.78 4.76
C ILE A 40 1.67 2.55 5.42
N TYR A 41 2.26 1.96 6.44
CA TYR A 41 3.30 2.63 7.23
C TYR A 41 4.65 2.56 6.51
N PRO A 42 5.64 3.34 6.97
CA PRO A 42 6.97 3.35 6.31
C PRO A 42 7.60 1.95 6.24
N HIS A 43 8.30 1.70 5.15
CA HIS A 43 9.03 0.45 4.91
C HIS A 43 8.17 -0.81 4.80
N ALA A 44 6.85 -0.68 4.70
CA ALA A 44 5.99 -1.83 4.46
C ALA A 44 6.15 -2.30 3.01
N VAL A 45 6.01 -3.60 2.78
CA VAL A 45 6.13 -4.20 1.45
C VAL A 45 4.86 -4.97 1.14
N ILE A 46 4.25 -4.66 -0.01
CA ILE A 46 3.05 -5.37 -0.47
C ILE A 46 3.38 -6.02 -1.81
N PHE A 47 3.31 -7.34 -1.84
CA PHE A 47 3.65 -8.14 -3.02
C PHE A 47 2.55 -8.08 -4.08
N PRO A 48 2.85 -8.50 -5.33
CA PRO A 48 1.88 -8.42 -6.41
C PRO A 48 0.59 -9.21 -6.12
N TYR A 49 -0.51 -8.72 -6.69
CA TYR A 49 -1.82 -9.37 -6.66
C TYR A 49 -2.46 -9.46 -5.28
N VAL A 50 -1.96 -8.71 -4.31
CA VAL A 50 -2.60 -8.63 -3.00
C VAL A 50 -3.85 -7.76 -3.10
N LYS A 51 -4.94 -8.21 -2.49
CA LYS A 51 -6.17 -7.42 -2.35
C LYS A 51 -6.39 -7.11 -0.89
N MET A 52 -6.52 -5.84 -0.57
CA MET A 52 -6.79 -5.40 0.79
C MET A 52 -8.17 -4.77 0.86
N GLY A 53 -8.92 -5.13 1.89
CA GLY A 53 -10.21 -4.50 2.15
C GLY A 53 -10.07 -3.08 2.65
N LYS A 54 -11.18 -2.50 3.13
CA LYS A 54 -11.19 -1.13 3.65
C LYS A 54 -10.58 -1.05 5.03
N ASN A 55 -9.99 0.11 5.33
CA ASN A 55 -9.48 0.47 6.66
C ASN A 55 -8.44 -0.48 7.23
N CYS A 56 -7.68 -1.15 6.37
CA CYS A 56 -6.55 -1.98 6.81
C CYS A 56 -5.35 -1.11 7.15
N GLU A 57 -4.54 -1.61 8.08
CA GLU A 57 -3.29 -0.94 8.46
C GLU A 57 -2.15 -1.93 8.27
N VAL A 58 -1.13 -1.52 7.53
CA VAL A 58 0.09 -2.31 7.34
C VAL A 58 1.21 -1.62 8.09
N TYR A 59 1.63 -2.21 9.20
CA TYR A 59 2.59 -1.59 10.10
C TYR A 59 4.01 -1.54 9.51
N PRO A 60 4.88 -0.73 10.12
CA PRO A 60 6.24 -0.57 9.57
C PRO A 60 6.96 -1.91 9.41
N SER A 61 7.63 -2.07 8.29
CA SER A 61 8.42 -3.25 7.93
C SER A 61 7.60 -4.54 7.79
N ALA A 62 6.27 -4.46 7.78
CA ALA A 62 5.44 -5.64 7.53
C ALA A 62 5.51 -6.02 6.06
N VAL A 63 5.40 -7.33 5.79
CA VAL A 63 5.39 -7.87 4.44
C VAL A 63 4.05 -8.57 4.24
N VAL A 64 3.31 -8.14 3.22
CA VAL A 64 1.97 -8.66 2.94
C VAL A 64 2.01 -9.44 1.64
N GLY A 65 1.49 -10.67 1.66
CA GLY A 65 1.36 -11.47 0.47
C GLY A 65 2.61 -12.21 0.05
N ALA A 66 3.53 -12.45 0.97
CA ALA A 66 4.74 -13.23 0.66
C ALA A 66 4.35 -14.62 0.17
N VAL A 67 5.05 -15.09 -0.84
CA VAL A 67 4.81 -16.40 -1.44
C VAL A 67 5.71 -17.45 -0.79
#